data_4a70787ffc44b58742ccd9a277e1052d
#
_entry.id   4a70787ffc44b58742ccd9a277e1052d
#
_cell.length_a   1.000
_cell.length_b   1.000
_cell.length_c   1.000
_cell.angle_alpha   90.00
_cell.angle_beta   90.00
_cell.angle_gamma   90.00
#
_symmetry.space_group_name_H-M   'P 1'
#
loop_
_entity.id
_entity.type
_entity.pdbx_description
1 polymer ?
#
loop_
_entity_poly.entity_id
_entity_poly.type
_entity_poly.pdbx_seq_one_letter_code
_entity_poly.pdbx_strand_id
1 'polypeptide(L)'
;MSIAFLAKIGLIMTGVIVMVLTFLLHSAKKLTVNLAVAWEAIGIGLILVGTVPFFSSWCYLLARGTMIAMFLVGGLTIWGGFELSILISSLAMKNQELAMQVSLLNQENERILEELC
;
A
#
# COMPACT_ATOMS: atom_id res chain seq x y z
N MET A 1 30.37 -9.93 8.25
CA MET A 1 29.09 -10.06 7.53
C MET A 1 29.24 -9.52 6.11
N SER A 2 28.78 -10.26 5.14
CA SER A 2 28.82 -9.79 3.73
C SER A 2 27.72 -8.76 3.50
N ILE A 3 27.97 -7.83 2.59
CA ILE A 3 27.01 -6.80 2.19
C ILE A 3 25.75 -7.45 1.62
N ALA A 4 25.89 -8.55 0.88
CA ALA A 4 24.78 -9.32 0.34
C ALA A 4 23.87 -9.88 1.45
N PHE A 5 24.43 -10.34 2.53
CA PHE A 5 23.68 -10.84 3.69
C PHE A 5 22.85 -9.71 4.34
N LEU A 6 23.47 -8.55 4.52
CA LEU A 6 22.77 -7.38 5.05
C LEU A 6 21.62 -6.95 4.11
N ALA A 7 21.83 -6.99 2.80
CA ALA A 7 20.81 -6.66 1.82
C ALA A 7 19.62 -7.63 1.91
N LYS A 8 19.88 -8.92 2.04
CA LYS A 8 18.82 -9.93 2.21
C LYS A 8 17.99 -9.68 3.45
N ILE A 9 18.66 -9.46 4.59
CA ILE A 9 17.98 -9.14 5.86
C ILE A 9 17.16 -7.87 5.69
N GLY A 10 17.70 -6.83 5.08
CA GLY A 10 17.00 -5.59 4.83
C GLY A 10 15.74 -5.78 4.00
N LEU A 11 15.80 -6.58 2.93
CA LEU A 11 14.64 -6.90 2.11
C LEU A 11 13.55 -7.63 2.89
N ILE A 12 13.94 -8.64 3.67
CA ILE A 12 13.00 -9.42 4.48
C ILE A 12 12.35 -8.52 5.53
N MET A 13 13.13 -7.70 6.22
CA MET A 13 12.61 -6.78 7.23
C MET A 13 11.65 -5.76 6.60
N THR A 14 12.00 -5.20 5.44
CA THR A 14 11.13 -4.27 4.73
C THR A 14 9.81 -4.93 4.36
N GLY A 15 9.85 -6.15 3.84
CA GLY A 15 8.65 -6.91 3.51
C GLY A 15 7.75 -7.14 4.72
N VAL A 16 8.32 -7.53 5.85
CA VAL A 16 7.57 -7.73 7.11
C VAL A 16 6.96 -6.42 7.58
N ILE A 17 7.72 -5.33 7.56
CA ILE A 17 7.23 -4.02 7.97
C ILE A 17 6.06 -3.58 7.08
N VAL A 18 6.17 -3.75 5.76
CA VAL A 18 5.11 -3.43 4.81
C VAL A 18 3.84 -4.23 5.13
N MET A 19 3.98 -5.52 5.37
CA MET A 19 2.83 -6.38 5.70
C MET A 19 2.14 -5.94 7.00
N VAL A 20 2.91 -5.67 8.05
CA VAL A 20 2.39 -5.24 9.34
C VAL A 20 1.69 -3.89 9.23
N LEU A 21 2.31 -2.92 8.57
CA LEU A 21 1.73 -1.59 8.35
C LEU A 21 0.44 -1.68 7.54
N THR A 22 0.42 -2.49 6.49
CA THR A 22 -0.78 -2.69 5.66
C THR A 22 -1.91 -3.28 6.50
N PHE A 23 -1.62 -4.28 7.31
CA PHE A 23 -2.60 -4.90 8.20
C PHE A 23 -3.17 -3.88 9.19
N LEU A 24 -2.30 -3.09 9.83
CA LEU A 24 -2.72 -2.07 10.79
C LEU A 24 -3.58 -0.99 10.13
N LEU A 25 -3.19 -0.52 8.94
CA LEU A 25 -3.94 0.50 8.20
C LEU A 25 -5.30 -0.04 7.77
N HIS A 26 -5.36 -1.30 7.34
CA HIS A 26 -6.62 -1.92 6.98
C HIS A 26 -7.53 -2.09 8.21
N SER A 27 -6.99 -2.51 9.34
CA SER A 27 -7.73 -2.62 10.60
C SER A 27 -8.26 -1.28 11.06
N ALA A 28 -7.51 -0.20 10.83
CA ALA A 28 -7.94 1.16 11.16
C ALA A 28 -8.92 1.75 10.13
N LYS A 29 -9.28 1.00 9.09
CA LYS A 29 -10.18 1.40 8.00
C LYS A 29 -9.64 2.58 7.18
N LYS A 30 -8.32 2.77 7.16
CA LYS A 30 -7.66 3.81 6.37
C LYS A 30 -7.36 3.37 4.95
N LEU A 31 -7.24 2.06 4.71
CA LEU A 31 -6.99 1.48 3.39
C LEU A 31 -8.18 0.63 2.95
N THR A 32 -8.53 0.74 1.67
CA THR A 32 -9.52 -0.14 1.06
C THR A 32 -8.95 -1.55 0.92
N VAL A 33 -9.83 -2.56 0.80
CA VAL A 33 -9.44 -3.96 0.65
C VAL A 33 -8.53 -4.15 -0.57
N ASN A 34 -8.85 -3.52 -1.70
CA ASN A 34 -8.06 -3.65 -2.93
C ASN A 34 -6.63 -3.18 -2.75
N LEU A 35 -6.45 -2.01 -2.13
CA LEU A 35 -5.12 -1.45 -1.86
C LEU A 35 -4.37 -2.27 -0.81
N ALA A 36 -5.07 -2.76 0.21
CA ALA A 36 -4.47 -3.61 1.24
C ALA A 36 -3.93 -4.91 0.62
N VAL A 37 -4.71 -5.55 -0.25
CA VAL A 37 -4.28 -6.78 -0.95
C VAL A 37 -3.06 -6.50 -1.83
N ALA A 38 -3.05 -5.37 -2.55
CA ALA A 38 -1.91 -4.99 -3.39
C ALA A 38 -0.63 -4.82 -2.55
N TRP A 39 -0.70 -4.13 -1.43
CA TRP A 39 0.45 -3.93 -0.54
C TRP A 39 0.90 -5.23 0.13
N GLU A 40 -0.03 -6.10 0.51
CA GLU A 40 0.29 -7.43 1.04
C GLU A 40 1.05 -8.26 0.00
N ALA A 41 0.61 -8.23 -1.26
CA ALA A 41 1.28 -8.91 -2.34
C ALA A 41 2.71 -8.38 -2.55
N ILE A 42 2.90 -7.07 -2.47
CA ILE A 42 4.23 -6.44 -2.55
C ILE A 42 5.11 -6.91 -1.39
N GLY A 43 4.59 -6.94 -0.17
CA GLY A 43 5.31 -7.41 1.01
C GLY A 43 5.75 -8.87 0.89
N ILE A 44 4.85 -9.73 0.45
CA ILE A 44 5.16 -11.14 0.20
C ILE A 44 6.23 -11.27 -0.88
N GLY A 45 6.10 -10.51 -1.97
CA GLY A 45 7.11 -10.50 -3.05
C GLY A 45 8.48 -10.10 -2.56
N LEU A 46 8.58 -9.09 -1.70
CA LEU A 46 9.85 -8.65 -1.11
C LEU A 46 10.48 -9.75 -0.25
N ILE A 47 9.68 -10.43 0.56
CA ILE A 47 10.15 -11.54 1.40
C ILE A 47 10.66 -12.69 0.51
N LEU A 48 9.92 -13.04 -0.54
CA LEU A 48 10.33 -14.09 -1.47
C LEU A 48 11.64 -13.75 -2.18
N VAL A 49 11.78 -12.51 -2.65
CA VAL A 49 13.02 -12.06 -3.29
C VAL A 49 14.20 -12.13 -2.30
N GLY A 50 13.96 -11.81 -1.03
CA GLY A 50 14.99 -11.89 0.00
C GLY A 50 15.35 -13.30 0.43
N THR A 51 14.41 -14.26 0.41
CA THR A 51 14.63 -15.62 0.92
C THR A 51 15.05 -16.61 -0.15
N VAL A 52 14.53 -16.49 -1.39
CA VAL A 52 14.83 -17.43 -2.47
C VAL A 52 16.25 -17.16 -3.01
N PRO A 53 17.17 -18.14 -2.99
CA PRO A 53 18.56 -17.92 -3.44
C PRO A 53 18.68 -17.45 -4.89
N PHE A 54 17.79 -17.93 -5.76
CA PHE A 54 17.79 -17.57 -7.18
C PHE A 54 17.59 -16.07 -7.38
N PHE A 55 16.61 -15.49 -6.68
CA PHE A 55 16.32 -14.06 -6.78
C PHE A 55 17.31 -13.20 -6.00
N SER A 56 17.86 -13.73 -4.89
CA SER A 56 18.77 -12.96 -4.06
C SER A 56 20.22 -12.96 -4.59
N SER A 57 20.53 -13.76 -5.60
CA SER A 57 21.88 -13.81 -6.18
C SER A 57 22.32 -12.46 -6.75
N TRP A 58 21.40 -11.64 -7.22
CA TRP A 58 21.69 -10.30 -7.72
C TRP A 58 22.29 -9.38 -6.66
N CYS A 59 22.02 -9.64 -5.38
CA CYS A 59 22.56 -8.85 -4.27
C CYS A 59 24.09 -8.90 -4.22
N TYR A 60 24.71 -10.00 -4.69
CA TYR A 60 26.15 -10.14 -4.73
C TYR A 60 26.82 -9.26 -5.79
N LEU A 61 26.03 -8.80 -6.77
CA LEU A 61 26.53 -7.95 -7.85
C LEU A 61 26.52 -6.47 -7.49
N LEU A 62 25.87 -6.09 -6.40
CA LEU A 62 25.70 -4.68 -6.02
C LEU A 62 26.87 -4.17 -5.19
N ALA A 63 27.33 -2.97 -5.52
CA ALA A 63 28.28 -2.24 -4.71
C ALA A 63 27.59 -1.69 -3.45
N ARG A 64 28.40 -1.47 -2.40
CA ARG A 64 27.90 -0.98 -1.10
C ARG A 64 27.11 0.35 -1.23
N GLY A 65 27.65 1.31 -1.98
CA GLY A 65 26.99 2.60 -2.20
C GLY A 65 25.68 2.46 -2.96
N THR A 66 25.64 1.59 -3.95
CA THR A 66 24.43 1.29 -4.71
C THR A 66 23.34 0.69 -3.83
N MET A 67 23.70 -0.23 -2.92
CA MET A 67 22.74 -0.82 -1.99
C MET A 67 22.13 0.21 -1.06
N ILE A 68 22.95 1.08 -0.47
CA ILE A 68 22.48 2.15 0.41
C ILE A 68 21.52 3.05 -0.34
N ALA A 69 21.88 3.47 -1.56
CA ALA A 69 21.04 4.31 -2.40
C ALA A 69 19.71 3.62 -2.73
N MET A 70 19.74 2.33 -3.07
CA MET A 70 18.53 1.57 -3.36
C MET A 70 17.61 1.46 -2.16
N PHE A 71 18.14 1.21 -0.96
CA PHE A 71 17.33 1.13 0.25
C PHE A 71 16.72 2.48 0.60
N LEU A 72 17.46 3.58 0.47
CA LEU A 72 16.93 4.92 0.71
C LEU A 72 15.79 5.26 -0.26
N VAL A 73 16.01 5.07 -1.56
CA VAL A 73 15.00 5.35 -2.58
C VAL A 73 13.79 4.44 -2.40
N GLY A 74 14.02 3.15 -2.16
CA GLY A 74 12.95 2.18 -1.91
C GLY A 74 12.12 2.53 -0.69
N GLY A 75 12.76 2.90 0.42
CA GLY A 75 12.08 3.31 1.65
C GLY A 75 11.23 4.56 1.44
N LEU A 76 11.75 5.57 0.76
CA LEU A 76 11.01 6.78 0.43
C LEU A 76 9.84 6.48 -0.49
N THR A 77 10.03 5.60 -1.48
CA THR A 77 8.98 5.20 -2.41
C THR A 77 7.85 4.48 -1.68
N ILE A 78 8.18 3.55 -0.78
CA ILE A 78 7.19 2.82 0.02
C ILE A 78 6.41 3.79 0.90
N TRP A 79 7.10 4.69 1.60
CA TRP A 79 6.44 5.69 2.45
C TRP A 79 5.49 6.58 1.65
N GLY A 80 5.98 7.16 0.57
CA GLY A 80 5.14 7.98 -0.32
C GLY A 80 3.97 7.20 -0.90
N GLY A 81 4.19 5.93 -1.27
CA GLY A 81 3.15 5.03 -1.76
C GLY A 81 2.07 4.78 -0.72
N PHE A 82 2.43 4.57 0.55
CA PHE A 82 1.46 4.42 1.63
C PHE A 82 0.64 5.68 1.84
N GLU A 83 1.28 6.86 1.86
CA GLU A 83 0.55 8.12 1.98
C GLU A 83 -0.42 8.33 0.82
N LEU A 84 0.02 8.10 -0.41
CA LEU A 84 -0.86 8.17 -1.59
C LEU A 84 -2.01 7.18 -1.49
N SER A 85 -1.75 5.95 -1.04
CA SER A 85 -2.78 4.93 -0.88
C SER A 85 -3.83 5.34 0.14
N ILE A 86 -3.41 5.95 1.25
CA ILE A 86 -4.33 6.47 2.27
C ILE A 86 -5.20 7.59 1.69
N LEU A 87 -4.60 8.52 0.92
CA LEU A 87 -5.33 9.59 0.24
C LEU A 87 -6.35 9.04 -0.75
N ILE A 88 -5.94 8.08 -1.58
CA ILE A 88 -6.83 7.45 -2.56
C ILE A 88 -7.99 6.74 -1.86
N SER A 89 -7.72 6.01 -0.78
CA SER A 89 -8.74 5.35 0.03
C SER A 89 -9.71 6.35 0.64
N SER A 90 -9.20 7.44 1.17
CA SER A 90 -10.02 8.52 1.74
C SER A 90 -10.93 9.14 0.67
N LEU A 91 -10.39 9.42 -0.52
CA LEU A 91 -11.16 9.94 -1.64
C LEU A 91 -12.23 8.96 -2.10
N ALA A 92 -11.92 7.67 -2.16
CA ALA A 92 -12.89 6.64 -2.54
C ALA A 92 -14.05 6.58 -1.55
N MET A 93 -13.76 6.64 -0.23
CA MET A 93 -14.79 6.67 0.80
C MET A 93 -15.65 7.95 0.71
N LYS A 94 -15.03 9.10 0.46
CA LYS A 94 -15.75 10.37 0.28
C LYS A 94 -16.63 10.32 -0.98
N ASN A 95 -16.16 9.72 -2.07
CA ASN A 95 -16.96 9.54 -3.27
C ASN A 95 -18.18 8.67 -3.00
N GLN A 96 -18.05 7.60 -2.21
CA GLN A 96 -19.18 6.76 -1.81
C GLN A 96 -20.18 7.55 -0.97
N GLU A 97 -19.72 8.34 -0.01
CA GLU A 97 -20.58 9.21 0.78
C GLU A 97 -21.32 10.22 -0.08
N LEU A 98 -20.62 10.87 -1.01
CA LEU A 98 -21.26 11.82 -1.97
C LEU A 98 -22.29 11.12 -2.83
N ALA A 99 -22.01 9.92 -3.31
CA ALA A 99 -22.98 9.13 -4.10
C ALA A 99 -24.22 8.81 -3.27
N MET A 100 -24.06 8.44 -1.99
CA MET A 100 -25.20 8.23 -1.09
C MET A 100 -26.01 9.50 -0.87
N GLN A 101 -25.34 10.63 -0.64
CA GLN A 101 -26.00 11.92 -0.44
C GLN A 101 -26.77 12.35 -1.70
N VAL A 102 -26.19 12.17 -2.87
CA VAL A 102 -26.87 12.48 -4.15
C VAL A 102 -28.09 11.59 -4.33
N SER A 103 -27.97 10.31 -3.99
CA SER A 103 -29.09 9.35 -4.07
C SER A 103 -30.24 9.77 -3.14
N LEU A 104 -29.91 10.16 -1.89
CA LEU A 104 -30.89 10.63 -0.92
C LEU A 104 -31.57 11.92 -1.40
N LEU A 105 -30.81 12.86 -1.96
CA LEU A 105 -31.35 14.11 -2.50
C LEU A 105 -32.29 13.84 -3.67
N ASN A 106 -31.96 12.88 -4.54
CA ASN A 106 -32.83 12.48 -5.64
C ASN A 106 -34.14 11.89 -5.12
N GLN A 107 -34.09 11.06 -4.07
CA GLN A 107 -35.30 10.51 -3.45
C GLN A 107 -36.18 11.61 -2.83
N GLU A 108 -35.56 12.57 -2.16
CA GLU A 108 -36.30 13.72 -1.60
C GLU A 108 -36.93 14.56 -2.71
N ASN A 109 -36.22 14.81 -3.80
CA ASN A 109 -36.76 15.54 -4.95
C ASN A 109 -37.95 14.82 -5.57
N GLU A 110 -37.88 13.51 -5.75
CA GLU A 110 -38.99 12.71 -6.26
C GLU A 110 -40.20 12.79 -5.35
N ARG A 111 -39.98 12.70 -4.02
CA ARG A 111 -41.06 12.81 -3.04
C ARG A 111 -41.72 14.18 -3.06
N ILE A 112 -40.92 15.24 -3.15
CA ILE A 112 -41.43 16.60 -3.24
C ILE A 112 -42.27 16.79 -4.53
N LEU A 113 -41.80 16.24 -5.65
CA LEU A 113 -42.53 16.30 -6.94
C LEU A 113 -43.86 15.53 -6.84
N GLU A 114 -43.89 14.38 -6.18
CA GLU A 114 -45.11 13.62 -5.92
C GLU A 114 -46.09 14.41 -5.06
N GLU A 115 -45.64 15.09 -4.03
CA GLU A 115 -46.47 15.92 -3.16
C GLU A 115 -47.02 17.14 -3.87
N LEU A 116 -46.26 17.70 -4.84
CA LEU A 116 -46.67 18.86 -5.60
C LEU A 116 -47.67 18.52 -6.74
N CYS A 117 -47.68 17.26 -7.16
CA CYS A 117 -48.61 16.74 -8.13
C CYS A 117 -49.80 16.08 -7.41
#